data_7588e9dd32b7fde6ba449ee3e746ec84
#
_entry.id   7588e9dd32b7fde6ba449ee3e746ec84
#
_cell.length_a   1.000
_cell.length_b   1.000
_cell.length_c   1.000
_cell.angle_alpha   90.00
_cell.angle_beta   90.00
_cell.angle_gamma   90.00
#
_symmetry.space_group_name_H-M   'P 1'
#
loop_
_entity.id
_entity.type
_entity.pdbx_description
1 polymer ?
#
loop_
_entity_poly.entity_id
_entity_poly.type
_entity_poly.pdbx_seq_one_letter_code
_entity_poly.pdbx_strand_id
1 'polypeptide(L)'
;MKSQSESYKEAGVDITSGYRAVELMKEHVGKTMQFGNTAPVGGFGGLLQPDLTGMSEPILVSGTDGVGTKLKLAFLQDKHDTVGIDCVAMCVNDIICVGAKPLFFLDYIACGKNVPEKIASIVKGVADGCIQSECCLIGGETAEMPGFYPEDEYDLAGFAVGIVDKSKVIDIEKVSEGDVIIGIASSGIHSNGYSLVRKVFDVENVNLAAKRDDLGGKSLGEALIEPTKIYVKPMTELFKEMTPHAVMHITGGGFYENIPRALPEGMTAKIDKDSLEIPAIFKVLAEIGNIPERDMFNTYNMGVGMTVVVPREDSERALEIINGAGERAYVIGEIVKGDEGVIIEG
;
A
#
# COMPACT_ATOMS: atom_id res chain seq x y z
N MET A 1 -18.89 21.75 25.84
CA MET A 1 -18.93 23.05 25.11
C MET A 1 -17.94 22.95 23.97
N LYS A 2 -18.35 23.26 22.72
CA LYS A 2 -17.39 23.35 21.61
C LYS A 2 -16.59 24.63 21.80
N SER A 3 -15.26 24.52 21.79
CA SER A 3 -14.37 25.70 21.87
C SER A 3 -14.48 26.50 20.57
N GLN A 4 -14.50 27.80 20.67
CA GLN A 4 -14.38 28.72 19.55
C GLN A 4 -13.32 29.76 19.90
N SER A 5 -12.43 30.04 18.93
CA SER A 5 -11.41 31.05 19.05
C SER A 5 -11.40 31.88 17.78
N GLU A 6 -11.97 33.08 17.85
CA GLU A 6 -12.00 34.02 16.71
C GLU A 6 -10.57 34.39 16.27
N SER A 7 -9.69 34.66 17.21
CA SER A 7 -8.28 34.98 16.90
C SER A 7 -7.57 33.84 16.16
N TYR A 8 -7.90 32.58 16.48
CA TYR A 8 -7.31 31.42 15.81
C TYR A 8 -7.89 31.22 14.40
N LYS A 9 -9.17 31.53 14.25
CA LYS A 9 -9.84 31.55 12.95
C LYS A 9 -9.32 32.69 12.04
N GLU A 10 -9.07 33.88 12.59
CA GLU A 10 -8.42 34.97 11.87
C GLU A 10 -6.99 34.62 11.43
N ALA A 11 -6.31 33.73 12.16
CA ALA A 11 -5.00 33.19 11.79
C ALA A 11 -5.09 32.02 10.75
N GLY A 12 -6.30 31.68 10.27
CA GLY A 12 -6.52 30.68 9.22
C GLY A 12 -6.87 29.29 9.72
N VAL A 13 -7.09 29.05 11.03
CA VAL A 13 -7.44 27.74 11.58
C VAL A 13 -8.84 27.75 12.15
N ASP A 14 -9.76 26.98 11.52
CA ASP A 14 -11.14 26.87 11.98
C ASP A 14 -11.39 25.57 12.78
N ILE A 15 -11.37 25.67 14.10
CA ILE A 15 -11.61 24.55 15.03
C ILE A 15 -13.01 23.93 14.79
N THR A 16 -14.00 24.69 14.32
CA THR A 16 -15.35 24.18 14.09
C THR A 16 -15.41 23.24 12.89
N SER A 17 -14.58 23.49 11.87
CA SER A 17 -14.38 22.58 10.73
C SER A 17 -13.78 21.24 11.19
N GLY A 18 -12.80 21.28 12.12
CA GLY A 18 -12.26 20.06 12.72
C GLY A 18 -13.33 19.23 13.43
N TYR A 19 -14.19 19.84 14.26
CA TYR A 19 -15.29 19.12 14.91
C TYR A 19 -16.28 18.53 13.90
N ARG A 20 -16.54 19.24 12.81
CA ARG A 20 -17.43 18.75 11.74
C ARG A 20 -16.80 17.56 11.01
N ALA A 21 -15.53 17.63 10.66
CA ALA A 21 -14.80 16.52 10.05
C ALA A 21 -14.86 15.27 10.92
N VAL A 22 -14.53 15.37 12.22
CA VAL A 22 -14.62 14.27 13.17
C VAL A 22 -16.02 13.66 13.22
N GLU A 23 -17.07 14.46 13.19
CA GLU A 23 -18.46 13.95 13.19
C GLU A 23 -18.77 13.14 11.91
N LEU A 24 -18.33 13.62 10.75
CA LEU A 24 -18.56 12.96 9.47
C LEU A 24 -17.78 11.63 9.33
N MET A 25 -16.58 11.53 9.92
CA MET A 25 -15.76 10.32 9.78
C MET A 25 -16.12 9.22 10.80
N LYS A 26 -16.89 9.50 11.86
CA LYS A 26 -17.24 8.54 12.91
C LYS A 26 -17.82 7.22 12.41
N GLU A 27 -18.71 7.28 11.42
CA GLU A 27 -19.30 6.07 10.85
C GLU A 27 -18.27 5.19 10.16
N HIS A 28 -17.34 5.79 9.40
CA HIS A 28 -16.30 5.06 8.68
C HIS A 28 -15.31 4.42 9.65
N VAL A 29 -14.80 5.19 10.60
CA VAL A 29 -13.89 4.69 11.65
C VAL A 29 -14.57 3.60 12.48
N GLY A 30 -15.83 3.77 12.83
CA GLY A 30 -16.62 2.80 13.60
C GLY A 30 -16.67 1.40 12.96
N LYS A 31 -16.65 1.31 11.64
CA LYS A 31 -16.64 0.02 10.91
C LYS A 31 -15.35 -0.78 11.12
N THR A 32 -14.24 -0.13 11.44
CA THR A 32 -12.96 -0.79 11.69
C THR A 32 -12.86 -1.37 13.11
N MET A 33 -13.72 -0.94 14.03
CA MET A 33 -13.65 -1.32 15.45
C MET A 33 -13.93 -2.81 15.70
N GLN A 34 -14.52 -3.52 14.75
CA GLN A 34 -14.73 -4.95 14.82
C GLN A 34 -13.44 -5.77 14.90
N PHE A 35 -12.29 -5.17 14.55
CA PHE A 35 -10.99 -5.84 14.51
C PHE A 35 -10.21 -5.73 15.84
N GLY A 36 -10.82 -5.30 16.93
CA GLY A 36 -10.22 -5.37 18.27
C GLY A 36 -10.03 -4.05 19.00
N ASN A 37 -10.63 -2.95 18.56
CA ASN A 37 -10.58 -1.69 19.31
C ASN A 37 -11.38 -1.80 20.61
N THR A 38 -10.75 -1.44 21.73
CA THR A 38 -11.36 -1.50 23.08
C THR A 38 -11.87 -0.15 23.59
N ALA A 39 -11.62 0.95 22.89
CA ALA A 39 -12.04 2.28 23.32
C ALA A 39 -12.61 3.12 22.16
N PRO A 40 -13.59 4.00 22.41
CA PRO A 40 -14.08 4.93 21.40
C PRO A 40 -12.98 5.91 20.98
N VAL A 41 -12.96 6.26 19.68
CA VAL A 41 -12.05 7.26 19.13
C VAL A 41 -12.38 8.65 19.72
N GLY A 42 -11.35 9.42 20.02
CA GLY A 42 -11.49 10.80 20.54
C GLY A 42 -10.88 11.04 21.91
N GLY A 43 -10.18 10.05 22.49
CA GLY A 43 -9.31 10.21 23.65
C GLY A 43 -7.91 10.71 23.27
N PHE A 44 -7.01 10.85 24.24
CA PHE A 44 -5.62 11.24 24.01
C PHE A 44 -4.79 10.16 23.28
N GLY A 45 -5.24 8.90 23.27
CA GLY A 45 -4.57 7.80 22.58
C GLY A 45 -5.54 6.68 22.25
N GLY A 46 -5.22 5.94 21.17
CA GLY A 46 -5.91 4.72 20.81
C GLY A 46 -5.53 3.56 21.73
N LEU A 47 -6.51 2.79 22.17
CA LEU A 47 -6.30 1.59 22.99
C LEU A 47 -6.68 0.36 22.17
N LEU A 48 -5.79 -0.62 22.14
CA LEU A 48 -6.03 -1.92 21.52
C LEU A 48 -5.51 -3.01 22.43
N GLN A 49 -6.35 -4.02 22.67
CA GLN A 49 -5.93 -5.24 23.35
C GLN A 49 -5.65 -6.29 22.27
N PRO A 50 -4.37 -6.66 22.03
CA PRO A 50 -4.05 -7.69 21.05
C PRO A 50 -4.50 -9.07 21.54
N ASP A 51 -4.94 -9.90 20.60
CA ASP A 51 -5.11 -11.34 20.85
C ASP A 51 -3.74 -12.02 20.76
N LEU A 52 -3.25 -12.53 21.88
CA LEU A 52 -1.97 -13.23 21.98
C LEU A 52 -2.14 -14.76 22.00
N THR A 53 -3.31 -15.27 21.68
CA THR A 53 -3.59 -16.71 21.69
C THR A 53 -2.66 -17.44 20.71
N GLY A 54 -1.94 -18.42 21.24
CA GLY A 54 -1.00 -19.23 20.45
C GLY A 54 0.36 -18.57 20.19
N MET A 55 0.63 -17.40 20.80
CA MET A 55 1.94 -16.74 20.74
C MET A 55 2.72 -17.01 22.02
N SER A 56 3.98 -17.44 21.88
CA SER A 56 4.90 -17.65 22.99
C SER A 56 5.84 -16.46 23.20
N GLU A 57 6.31 -15.87 22.12
CA GLU A 57 7.21 -14.71 22.10
C GLU A 57 6.70 -13.67 21.07
N PRO A 58 5.66 -12.85 21.43
CA PRO A 58 5.08 -11.89 20.51
C PRO A 58 6.06 -10.75 20.19
N ILE A 59 6.23 -10.45 18.90
CA ILE A 59 7.03 -9.36 18.35
C ILE A 59 6.09 -8.35 17.70
N LEU A 60 6.24 -7.07 18.03
CA LEU A 60 5.56 -5.98 17.33
C LEU A 60 6.38 -5.55 16.11
N VAL A 61 5.69 -5.36 15.01
CA VAL A 61 6.24 -4.87 13.75
C VAL A 61 5.55 -3.55 13.39
N SER A 62 6.29 -2.57 12.92
CA SER A 62 5.72 -1.29 12.53
C SER A 62 6.17 -0.89 11.14
N GLY A 63 5.29 -0.21 10.41
CA GLY A 63 5.55 0.41 9.12
C GLY A 63 4.95 1.81 9.07
N THR A 64 5.64 2.74 8.43
CA THR A 64 5.14 4.08 8.16
C THR A 64 5.45 4.46 6.73
N ASP A 65 4.49 5.05 6.05
CA ASP A 65 4.62 5.52 4.67
C ASP A 65 3.59 6.60 4.36
N GLY A 66 3.75 7.29 3.25
CA GLY A 66 2.81 8.26 2.73
C GLY A 66 2.31 7.89 1.34
N VAL A 67 1.30 8.61 0.86
CA VAL A 67 0.80 8.42 -0.52
C VAL A 67 1.75 9.00 -1.56
N GLY A 68 2.44 10.08 -1.20
CA GLY A 68 3.37 10.75 -2.10
C GLY A 68 2.68 11.50 -3.24
N THR A 69 3.39 11.65 -4.37
CA THR A 69 2.98 12.55 -5.46
C THR A 69 1.76 12.07 -6.27
N LYS A 70 1.25 10.86 -6.00
CA LYS A 70 -0.06 10.39 -6.50
C LYS A 70 -1.20 11.30 -6.03
N LEU A 71 -1.06 11.95 -4.86
CA LEU A 71 -2.06 12.90 -4.34
C LEU A 71 -2.44 13.99 -5.35
N LYS A 72 -1.52 14.40 -6.22
CA LYS A 72 -1.83 15.39 -7.26
C LYS A 72 -2.94 14.93 -8.21
N LEU A 73 -3.07 13.61 -8.44
CA LEU A 73 -4.16 13.03 -9.25
C LEU A 73 -5.50 13.13 -8.52
N ALA A 74 -5.49 12.97 -7.19
CA ALA A 74 -6.69 13.15 -6.37
C ALA A 74 -7.16 14.61 -6.41
N PHE A 75 -6.25 15.57 -6.35
CA PHE A 75 -6.56 17.00 -6.45
C PHE A 75 -7.14 17.36 -7.82
N LEU A 76 -6.50 16.92 -8.91
CA LEU A 76 -6.93 17.22 -10.28
C LEU A 76 -8.29 16.59 -10.64
N GLN A 77 -8.66 15.48 -10.00
CA GLN A 77 -9.92 14.77 -10.25
C GLN A 77 -10.98 15.02 -9.18
N ASP A 78 -10.67 15.80 -8.14
CA ASP A 78 -11.49 15.98 -6.93
C ASP A 78 -12.00 14.63 -6.38
N LYS A 79 -11.09 13.63 -6.34
CA LYS A 79 -11.38 12.27 -5.89
C LYS A 79 -10.44 11.87 -4.75
N HIS A 80 -10.96 11.85 -3.52
CA HIS A 80 -10.17 11.74 -2.29
C HIS A 80 -10.38 10.42 -1.53
N ASP A 81 -11.35 9.60 -1.91
CA ASP A 81 -11.75 8.38 -1.20
C ASP A 81 -10.87 7.15 -1.52
N THR A 82 -9.95 7.24 -2.49
CA THR A 82 -9.07 6.13 -2.88
C THR A 82 -7.68 6.23 -2.26
N VAL A 83 -7.16 7.45 -2.10
CA VAL A 83 -5.78 7.67 -1.62
C VAL A 83 -5.56 7.23 -0.16
N GLY A 84 -6.64 7.16 0.63
CA GLY A 84 -6.59 6.56 1.97
C GLY A 84 -6.27 5.06 1.93
N ILE A 85 -6.78 4.33 0.91
CA ILE A 85 -6.43 2.92 0.69
C ILE A 85 -4.95 2.81 0.34
N ASP A 86 -4.42 3.70 -0.53
CA ASP A 86 -3.00 3.73 -0.86
C ASP A 86 -2.14 3.88 0.40
N CYS A 87 -2.48 4.83 1.27
CA CYS A 87 -1.76 5.09 2.52
C CYS A 87 -1.71 3.84 3.42
N VAL A 88 -2.84 3.17 3.61
CA VAL A 88 -2.91 1.94 4.41
C VAL A 88 -2.11 0.82 3.75
N ALA A 89 -2.29 0.62 2.44
CA ALA A 89 -1.63 -0.45 1.69
C ALA A 89 -0.11 -0.36 1.78
N MET A 90 0.46 0.84 1.60
CA MET A 90 1.91 1.03 1.67
C MET A 90 2.49 0.62 3.03
N CYS A 91 1.78 0.89 4.13
CA CYS A 91 2.22 0.53 5.47
C CYS A 91 2.00 -0.97 5.79
N VAL A 92 0.80 -1.51 5.50
CA VAL A 92 0.46 -2.88 5.94
C VAL A 92 1.08 -3.96 5.06
N ASN A 93 1.32 -3.67 3.77
CA ASN A 93 2.00 -4.61 2.89
C ASN A 93 3.46 -4.84 3.31
N ASP A 94 4.13 -3.84 3.87
CA ASP A 94 5.47 -4.00 4.44
C ASP A 94 5.45 -4.84 5.72
N ILE A 95 4.44 -4.66 6.57
CA ILE A 95 4.28 -5.45 7.79
C ILE A 95 4.12 -6.93 7.48
N ILE A 96 3.33 -7.30 6.48
CA ILE A 96 3.13 -8.71 6.13
C ILE A 96 4.36 -9.34 5.49
N CYS A 97 5.30 -8.57 4.94
CA CYS A 97 6.56 -9.09 4.39
C CYS A 97 7.44 -9.79 5.44
N VAL A 98 7.24 -9.51 6.72
CA VAL A 98 7.95 -10.18 7.81
C VAL A 98 7.10 -11.23 8.54
N GLY A 99 5.90 -11.56 8.01
CA GLY A 99 5.00 -12.56 8.57
C GLY A 99 4.03 -12.01 9.63
N ALA A 100 4.00 -10.69 9.87
CA ALA A 100 3.17 -10.09 10.89
C ALA A 100 1.74 -9.81 10.37
N LYS A 101 0.75 -9.97 11.27
CA LYS A 101 -0.63 -9.54 11.04
C LYS A 101 -0.81 -8.09 11.50
N PRO A 102 -1.37 -7.19 10.68
CA PRO A 102 -1.72 -5.83 11.11
C PRO A 102 -2.69 -5.85 12.30
N LEU A 103 -2.48 -4.96 13.26
CA LEU A 103 -3.33 -4.78 14.43
C LEU A 103 -4.10 -3.47 14.35
N PHE A 104 -3.39 -2.37 14.13
CA PHE A 104 -3.98 -1.05 14.06
C PHE A 104 -3.22 -0.11 13.15
N PHE A 105 -3.92 0.94 12.77
CA PHE A 105 -3.46 2.01 11.91
C PHE A 105 -3.73 3.37 12.56
N LEU A 106 -2.84 4.32 12.29
CA LEU A 106 -2.97 5.75 12.59
C LEU A 106 -2.68 6.53 11.32
N ASP A 107 -3.47 7.55 11.01
CA ASP A 107 -3.23 8.47 9.89
C ASP A 107 -2.78 9.85 10.38
N TYR A 108 -2.04 10.55 9.52
CA TYR A 108 -1.72 11.95 9.66
C TYR A 108 -2.08 12.70 8.38
N ILE A 109 -3.01 13.65 8.49
CA ILE A 109 -3.44 14.51 7.38
C ILE A 109 -2.98 15.92 7.68
N ALA A 110 -2.07 16.45 6.86
CA ALA A 110 -1.66 17.87 6.90
C ALA A 110 -2.28 18.59 5.71
N CYS A 111 -3.12 19.59 5.92
CA CYS A 111 -3.85 20.29 4.85
C CYS A 111 -3.70 21.80 4.93
N GLY A 112 -3.78 22.48 3.77
CA GLY A 112 -3.78 23.94 3.74
C GLY A 112 -5.06 24.52 4.35
N LYS A 113 -6.20 23.83 4.13
CA LYS A 113 -7.50 24.18 4.69
C LYS A 113 -8.31 22.94 5.04
N ASN A 114 -8.86 22.92 6.23
CA ASN A 114 -9.72 21.83 6.67
C ASN A 114 -11.13 21.98 6.05
N VAL A 115 -11.39 21.26 4.95
CA VAL A 115 -12.71 21.10 4.35
C VAL A 115 -13.30 19.79 4.88
N PRO A 116 -14.29 19.81 5.78
CA PRO A 116 -14.75 18.65 6.53
C PRO A 116 -15.16 17.46 5.66
N GLU A 117 -15.84 17.70 4.55
CA GLU A 117 -16.31 16.68 3.62
C GLU A 117 -15.14 16.03 2.88
N LYS A 118 -14.10 16.80 2.51
CA LYS A 118 -12.87 16.29 1.88
C LYS A 118 -12.09 15.42 2.89
N ILE A 119 -11.89 15.90 4.10
CA ILE A 119 -11.22 15.13 5.17
C ILE A 119 -11.98 13.83 5.46
N ALA A 120 -13.30 13.88 5.58
CA ALA A 120 -14.11 12.68 5.78
C ALA A 120 -13.99 11.68 4.62
N SER A 121 -13.87 12.15 3.38
CA SER A 121 -13.64 11.30 2.20
C SER A 121 -12.27 10.62 2.24
N ILE A 122 -11.22 11.34 2.65
CA ILE A 122 -9.88 10.77 2.83
C ILE A 122 -9.92 9.67 3.91
N VAL A 123 -10.48 9.99 5.09
CA VAL A 123 -10.57 9.04 6.22
C VAL A 123 -11.47 7.85 5.88
N LYS A 124 -12.51 8.04 5.04
CA LYS A 124 -13.27 6.91 4.49
C LYS A 124 -12.34 5.94 3.75
N GLY A 125 -11.48 6.43 2.86
CA GLY A 125 -10.49 5.61 2.16
C GLY A 125 -9.53 4.90 3.11
N VAL A 126 -9.05 5.59 4.17
CA VAL A 126 -8.22 4.97 5.21
C VAL A 126 -8.98 3.86 5.93
N ALA A 127 -10.24 4.10 6.32
CA ALA A 127 -11.08 3.09 6.96
C ALA A 127 -11.35 1.89 6.05
N ASP A 128 -11.61 2.11 4.75
CA ASP A 128 -11.80 1.04 3.76
C ASP A 128 -10.52 0.20 3.61
N GLY A 129 -9.34 0.83 3.63
CA GLY A 129 -8.04 0.14 3.66
C GLY A 129 -7.83 -0.68 4.95
N CYS A 130 -8.20 -0.11 6.09
CA CYS A 130 -8.14 -0.82 7.38
C CYS A 130 -9.07 -2.04 7.41
N ILE A 131 -10.28 -1.94 6.84
CA ILE A 131 -11.21 -3.07 6.72
C ILE A 131 -10.59 -4.18 5.85
N GLN A 132 -9.99 -3.84 4.70
CA GLN A 132 -9.31 -4.81 3.84
C GLN A 132 -8.11 -5.45 4.52
N SER A 133 -7.47 -4.75 5.45
CA SER A 133 -6.30 -5.21 6.22
C SER A 133 -6.68 -5.91 7.52
N GLU A 134 -7.97 -6.03 7.83
CA GLU A 134 -8.47 -6.57 9.11
C GLU A 134 -7.82 -5.91 10.35
N CYS A 135 -7.57 -4.60 10.29
CA CYS A 135 -6.99 -3.83 11.38
C CYS A 135 -7.88 -2.65 11.80
N CYS A 136 -7.65 -2.14 13.01
CA CYS A 136 -8.40 -1.01 13.55
C CYS A 136 -7.79 0.33 13.14
N LEU A 137 -8.61 1.29 12.70
CA LEU A 137 -8.23 2.70 12.69
C LEU A 137 -8.49 3.27 14.09
N ILE A 138 -7.46 3.27 14.95
CA ILE A 138 -7.63 3.61 16.38
C ILE A 138 -7.44 5.07 16.72
N GLY A 139 -7.01 5.88 15.78
CA GLY A 139 -6.77 7.31 15.92
C GLY A 139 -6.12 7.88 14.68
N GLY A 140 -5.81 9.15 14.77
CA GLY A 140 -5.11 9.91 13.73
C GLY A 140 -5.05 11.38 14.10
N GLU A 141 -4.47 12.18 13.21
CA GLU A 141 -4.35 13.64 13.39
C GLU A 141 -4.71 14.34 12.08
N THR A 142 -5.45 15.45 12.19
CA THR A 142 -5.69 16.35 11.07
C THR A 142 -5.18 17.74 11.45
N ALA A 143 -4.09 18.17 10.81
CA ALA A 143 -3.46 19.46 11.04
C ALA A 143 -3.81 20.43 9.91
N GLU A 144 -4.53 21.51 10.23
CA GLU A 144 -4.70 22.65 9.33
C GLU A 144 -3.45 23.52 9.41
N MET A 145 -2.76 23.67 8.28
CA MET A 145 -1.44 24.33 8.20
C MET A 145 -1.46 25.46 7.14
N PRO A 146 -2.14 26.58 7.42
CA PRO A 146 -2.24 27.69 6.50
C PRO A 146 -0.85 28.26 6.17
N GLY A 147 -0.60 28.46 4.87
CA GLY A 147 0.68 28.96 4.39
C GLY A 147 1.79 27.90 4.21
N PHE A 148 1.57 26.66 4.65
CA PHE A 148 2.46 25.52 4.37
C PHE A 148 2.02 24.75 3.12
N TYR A 149 0.73 24.47 3.03
CA TYR A 149 0.09 23.84 1.86
C TYR A 149 -0.82 24.84 1.18
N PRO A 150 -1.00 24.76 -0.16
CA PRO A 150 -2.13 25.41 -0.83
C PRO A 150 -3.46 25.02 -0.18
N GLU A 151 -4.47 25.90 -0.24
CA GLU A 151 -5.75 25.68 0.46
C GLU A 151 -6.48 24.40 0.01
N ASP A 152 -6.29 23.96 -1.23
CA ASP A 152 -6.92 22.79 -1.84
C ASP A 152 -6.08 21.51 -1.77
N GLU A 153 -4.83 21.61 -1.27
CA GLU A 153 -3.89 20.51 -1.18
C GLU A 153 -3.71 19.99 0.26
N TYR A 154 -3.26 18.74 0.35
CA TYR A 154 -2.92 18.09 1.62
C TYR A 154 -1.82 17.05 1.41
N ASP A 155 -1.22 16.62 2.50
CA ASP A 155 -0.40 15.43 2.57
C ASP A 155 -1.08 14.37 3.45
N LEU A 156 -0.83 13.10 3.15
CA LEU A 156 -1.40 11.97 3.86
C LEU A 156 -0.32 10.92 4.10
N ALA A 157 -0.08 10.64 5.36
CA ALA A 157 0.83 9.59 5.81
C ALA A 157 0.14 8.69 6.83
N GLY A 158 0.67 7.50 7.02
CA GLY A 158 0.15 6.50 7.93
C GLY A 158 1.23 5.81 8.73
N PHE A 159 0.78 5.20 9.83
CA PHE A 159 1.58 4.36 10.70
C PHE A 159 0.77 3.14 11.08
N ALA A 160 1.31 1.97 10.77
CA ALA A 160 0.71 0.69 11.09
C ALA A 160 1.55 -0.08 12.12
N VAL A 161 0.88 -0.83 12.98
CA VAL A 161 1.53 -1.80 13.87
C VAL A 161 0.89 -3.15 13.66
N GLY A 162 1.73 -4.16 13.52
CA GLY A 162 1.35 -5.56 13.43
C GLY A 162 2.03 -6.39 14.52
N ILE A 163 1.67 -7.66 14.57
CA ILE A 163 2.21 -8.62 15.52
C ILE A 163 2.51 -9.96 14.86
N VAL A 164 3.56 -10.61 15.31
CA VAL A 164 3.96 -11.94 14.87
C VAL A 164 4.59 -12.69 16.06
N ASP A 165 4.37 -14.01 16.17
CA ASP A 165 5.18 -14.82 17.07
C ASP A 165 6.61 -14.96 16.51
N LYS A 166 7.62 -14.86 17.35
CA LYS A 166 9.03 -14.94 16.96
C LYS A 166 9.36 -16.17 16.11
N SER A 167 8.70 -17.28 16.40
CA SER A 167 8.89 -18.55 15.66
C SER A 167 8.31 -18.51 14.24
N LYS A 168 7.46 -17.51 13.92
CA LYS A 168 6.80 -17.34 12.62
C LYS A 168 7.33 -16.13 11.83
N VAL A 169 8.31 -15.41 12.38
CA VAL A 169 9.00 -14.36 11.61
C VAL A 169 9.61 -14.98 10.37
N ILE A 170 9.37 -14.38 9.22
CA ILE A 170 9.96 -14.84 7.95
C ILE A 170 11.47 -14.68 8.03
N ASP A 171 12.16 -15.79 7.79
CA ASP A 171 13.62 -15.91 7.91
C ASP A 171 14.22 -16.10 6.51
N ILE A 172 14.77 -15.03 5.96
CA ILE A 172 15.34 -15.02 4.61
C ILE A 172 16.55 -15.94 4.44
N GLU A 173 17.22 -16.33 5.52
CA GLU A 173 18.32 -17.30 5.47
C GLU A 173 17.86 -18.71 5.03
N LYS A 174 16.56 -18.94 4.99
CA LYS A 174 15.97 -20.19 4.46
C LYS A 174 15.86 -20.20 2.94
N VAL A 175 15.95 -19.04 2.29
CA VAL A 175 15.91 -18.97 0.83
C VAL A 175 17.07 -19.79 0.24
N SER A 176 16.75 -20.67 -0.70
CA SER A 176 17.71 -21.62 -1.26
C SER A 176 17.55 -21.79 -2.77
N GLU A 177 18.62 -22.28 -3.41
CA GLU A 177 18.59 -22.60 -4.83
C GLU A 177 17.46 -23.58 -5.16
N GLY A 178 16.66 -23.25 -6.17
CA GLY A 178 15.53 -24.04 -6.63
C GLY A 178 14.18 -23.63 -6.01
N ASP A 179 14.16 -22.73 -5.02
CA ASP A 179 12.91 -22.14 -4.54
C ASP A 179 12.18 -21.43 -5.68
N VAL A 180 10.86 -21.47 -5.63
CA VAL A 180 9.98 -20.86 -6.65
C VAL A 180 9.57 -19.46 -6.21
N ILE A 181 9.61 -18.52 -7.16
CA ILE A 181 9.12 -17.16 -6.96
C ILE A 181 7.72 -17.06 -7.54
N ILE A 182 6.75 -16.80 -6.67
CA ILE A 182 5.35 -16.54 -7.02
C ILE A 182 5.14 -15.03 -7.04
N GLY A 183 4.60 -14.49 -8.14
CA GLY A 183 4.13 -13.11 -8.25
C GLY A 183 2.65 -13.03 -7.93
N ILE A 184 2.23 -12.00 -7.18
CA ILE A 184 0.83 -11.67 -6.93
C ILE A 184 0.53 -10.37 -7.68
N ALA A 185 -0.49 -10.41 -8.55
CA ALA A 185 -0.82 -9.32 -9.45
C ALA A 185 -1.10 -8.00 -8.72
N SER A 186 -0.59 -6.90 -9.26
CA SER A 186 -0.93 -5.56 -8.81
C SER A 186 -2.28 -5.09 -9.39
N SER A 187 -2.84 -4.02 -8.84
CA SER A 187 -4.00 -3.32 -9.39
C SER A 187 -3.63 -2.32 -10.50
N GLY A 188 -2.35 -2.05 -10.67
CA GLY A 188 -1.78 -1.05 -11.57
C GLY A 188 -0.47 -0.50 -11.03
N ILE A 189 -0.25 0.80 -11.18
CA ILE A 189 1.00 1.47 -10.78
C ILE A 189 1.19 1.46 -9.25
N HIS A 190 0.12 1.31 -8.48
CA HIS A 190 0.08 1.46 -7.02
C HIS A 190 0.31 2.92 -6.59
N SER A 191 1.31 3.18 -5.72
CA SER A 191 1.57 4.53 -5.19
C SER A 191 3.02 5.00 -5.40
N ASN A 192 3.79 4.32 -6.25
CA ASN A 192 5.20 4.64 -6.51
C ASN A 192 5.44 5.15 -7.93
N GLY A 193 6.51 5.93 -8.12
CA GLY A 193 6.91 6.43 -9.43
C GLY A 193 6.03 7.55 -10.01
N TYR A 194 5.13 8.14 -9.23
CA TYR A 194 4.16 9.12 -9.72
C TYR A 194 4.77 10.46 -10.17
N SER A 195 5.94 10.82 -9.69
CA SER A 195 6.65 12.00 -10.23
C SER A 195 6.98 11.82 -11.72
N LEU A 196 7.40 10.60 -12.10
CA LEU A 196 7.67 10.28 -13.52
C LEU A 196 6.35 10.14 -14.31
N VAL A 197 5.34 9.46 -13.78
CA VAL A 197 3.99 9.35 -14.38
C VAL A 197 3.42 10.72 -14.71
N ARG A 198 3.44 11.65 -13.74
CA ARG A 198 2.91 13.00 -13.90
C ARG A 198 3.64 13.78 -15.01
N LYS A 199 4.97 13.63 -15.06
CA LYS A 199 5.79 14.27 -16.10
C LYS A 199 5.52 13.69 -17.49
N VAL A 200 5.46 12.36 -17.61
CA VAL A 200 5.28 11.67 -18.91
C VAL A 200 3.93 11.96 -19.51
N PHE A 201 2.88 11.89 -18.72
CA PHE A 201 1.51 12.12 -19.19
C PHE A 201 1.09 13.59 -19.19
N ASP A 202 1.93 14.50 -18.68
CA ASP A 202 1.57 15.91 -18.48
C ASP A 202 0.17 16.08 -17.84
N VAL A 203 -0.01 15.40 -16.71
CA VAL A 203 -1.33 15.20 -16.07
C VAL A 203 -2.06 16.50 -15.72
N GLU A 204 -1.34 17.62 -15.63
CA GLU A 204 -1.91 18.94 -15.34
C GLU A 204 -2.56 19.57 -16.57
N ASN A 205 -2.20 19.13 -17.78
CA ASN A 205 -2.68 19.70 -19.03
C ASN A 205 -3.49 18.71 -19.89
N VAL A 206 -3.37 17.39 -19.63
CA VAL A 206 -4.10 16.36 -20.39
C VAL A 206 -5.55 16.21 -19.88
N ASN A 207 -6.47 15.82 -20.78
CA ASN A 207 -7.82 15.45 -20.36
C ASN A 207 -7.83 14.06 -19.69
N LEU A 208 -7.73 14.03 -18.35
CA LEU A 208 -7.74 12.81 -17.54
C LEU A 208 -9.02 11.98 -17.69
N ALA A 209 -10.15 12.58 -18.08
CA ALA A 209 -11.44 11.90 -18.21
C ALA A 209 -11.64 11.25 -19.61
N ALA A 210 -10.79 11.56 -20.59
CA ALA A 210 -10.91 10.99 -21.92
C ALA A 210 -10.64 9.48 -21.91
N LYS A 211 -11.58 8.70 -22.46
CA LYS A 211 -11.44 7.25 -22.62
C LYS A 211 -10.36 6.91 -23.63
N ARG A 212 -9.61 5.84 -23.40
CA ARG A 212 -8.48 5.40 -24.20
C ARG A 212 -8.59 3.93 -24.57
N ASP A 213 -8.49 3.63 -25.85
CA ASP A 213 -8.57 2.25 -26.36
C ASP A 213 -7.35 1.43 -25.91
N ASP A 214 -6.17 2.05 -25.83
CA ASP A 214 -4.92 1.44 -25.37
C ASP A 214 -4.91 1.13 -23.85
N LEU A 215 -5.90 1.65 -23.11
CA LEU A 215 -6.15 1.30 -21.69
C LEU A 215 -7.41 0.44 -21.52
N GLY A 216 -7.84 -0.25 -22.58
CA GLY A 216 -9.02 -1.12 -22.52
C GLY A 216 -10.33 -0.35 -22.27
N GLY A 217 -10.42 0.90 -22.73
CA GLY A 217 -11.58 1.76 -22.55
C GLY A 217 -11.63 2.52 -21.23
N LYS A 218 -10.65 2.33 -20.32
CA LYS A 218 -10.50 3.21 -19.14
C LYS A 218 -9.99 4.59 -19.58
N SER A 219 -10.29 5.61 -18.79
CA SER A 219 -9.60 6.89 -18.94
C SER A 219 -8.22 6.86 -18.28
N LEU A 220 -7.36 7.80 -18.63
CA LEU A 220 -6.06 7.92 -17.97
C LEU A 220 -6.23 8.19 -16.47
N GLY A 221 -7.17 9.07 -16.09
CA GLY A 221 -7.48 9.36 -14.71
C GLY A 221 -7.92 8.13 -13.92
N GLU A 222 -8.81 7.30 -14.49
CA GLU A 222 -9.25 6.04 -13.86
C GLU A 222 -8.07 5.07 -13.68
N ALA A 223 -7.21 4.91 -14.68
CA ALA A 223 -6.05 4.01 -14.59
C ALA A 223 -5.01 4.48 -13.57
N LEU A 224 -4.81 5.79 -13.45
CA LEU A 224 -3.80 6.36 -12.56
C LEU A 224 -4.27 6.53 -11.10
N ILE A 225 -5.57 6.66 -10.84
CA ILE A 225 -6.09 6.79 -9.48
C ILE A 225 -6.42 5.43 -8.83
N GLU A 226 -6.29 4.34 -9.56
CA GLU A 226 -6.54 2.98 -9.05
C GLU A 226 -5.77 2.76 -7.73
N PRO A 227 -6.42 2.34 -6.63
CA PRO A 227 -5.75 2.18 -5.35
C PRO A 227 -4.71 1.06 -5.38
N THR A 228 -3.69 1.22 -4.55
CA THR A 228 -2.74 0.16 -4.23
C THR A 228 -3.46 -1.05 -3.64
N LYS A 229 -3.16 -2.23 -4.16
CA LYS A 229 -3.73 -3.47 -3.66
C LYS A 229 -3.20 -3.80 -2.26
N ILE A 230 -4.08 -4.28 -1.39
CA ILE A 230 -3.76 -4.76 -0.05
C ILE A 230 -3.68 -6.28 -0.08
N TYR A 231 -2.54 -6.83 0.29
CA TYR A 231 -2.25 -8.27 0.22
C TYR A 231 -2.42 -9.00 1.56
N VAL A 232 -2.94 -8.32 2.59
CA VAL A 232 -3.05 -8.87 3.95
C VAL A 232 -3.87 -10.16 3.97
N LYS A 233 -5.06 -10.17 3.37
CA LYS A 233 -5.95 -11.33 3.38
C LYS A 233 -5.31 -12.58 2.75
N PRO A 234 -4.82 -12.57 1.50
CA PRO A 234 -4.22 -13.75 0.89
C PRO A 234 -2.97 -14.22 1.63
N MET A 235 -2.15 -13.29 2.15
CA MET A 235 -0.97 -13.65 2.91
C MET A 235 -1.30 -14.22 4.29
N THR A 236 -2.34 -13.70 4.96
CA THR A 236 -2.81 -14.27 6.23
C THR A 236 -3.33 -15.70 6.04
N GLU A 237 -4.04 -15.99 4.95
CA GLU A 237 -4.46 -17.35 4.63
C GLU A 237 -3.25 -18.27 4.36
N LEU A 238 -2.25 -17.76 3.62
CA LEU A 238 -1.01 -18.51 3.38
C LEU A 238 -0.28 -18.84 4.69
N PHE A 239 -0.13 -17.87 5.59
CA PHE A 239 0.59 -18.03 6.87
C PHE A 239 -0.09 -18.99 7.85
N LYS A 240 -1.36 -19.32 7.65
CA LYS A 240 -2.03 -20.38 8.44
C LYS A 240 -1.53 -21.77 8.11
N GLU A 241 -1.09 -21.99 6.87
CA GLU A 241 -0.71 -23.31 6.36
C GLU A 241 0.80 -23.48 6.20
N MET A 242 1.52 -22.40 5.84
CA MET A 242 2.97 -22.42 5.64
C MET A 242 3.63 -21.10 5.99
N THR A 243 4.94 -21.14 6.24
CA THR A 243 5.78 -19.95 6.38
C THR A 243 6.66 -19.87 5.13
N PRO A 244 6.47 -18.88 4.24
CA PRO A 244 7.34 -18.66 3.09
C PRO A 244 8.79 -18.41 3.52
N HIS A 245 9.75 -18.68 2.62
CA HIS A 245 11.14 -18.34 2.85
C HIS A 245 11.38 -16.83 2.74
N ALA A 246 10.67 -16.15 1.83
CA ALA A 246 10.70 -14.69 1.72
C ALA A 246 9.36 -14.15 1.17
N VAL A 247 9.05 -12.91 1.51
CA VAL A 247 7.95 -12.11 0.93
C VAL A 247 8.48 -10.71 0.67
N MET A 248 8.22 -10.15 -0.52
CA MET A 248 8.68 -8.83 -0.91
C MET A 248 7.54 -7.99 -1.47
N HIS A 249 7.39 -6.79 -0.95
CA HIS A 249 6.49 -5.76 -1.50
C HIS A 249 7.24 -4.98 -2.60
N ILE A 250 6.71 -5.00 -3.82
CA ILE A 250 7.34 -4.30 -4.95
C ILE A 250 6.85 -2.85 -4.99
N THR A 251 7.67 -1.95 -4.50
CA THR A 251 7.43 -0.51 -4.35
C THR A 251 8.36 0.32 -5.24
N GLY A 252 8.70 1.53 -4.82
CA GLY A 252 9.74 2.33 -5.47
C GLY A 252 11.09 1.60 -5.47
N GLY A 253 11.79 1.62 -6.61
CA GLY A 253 12.96 0.77 -6.83
C GLY A 253 12.64 -0.51 -7.59
N GLY A 254 11.34 -0.87 -7.75
CA GLY A 254 10.85 -1.98 -8.57
C GLY A 254 11.48 -3.33 -8.20
N PHE A 255 11.68 -4.18 -9.19
CA PHE A 255 12.24 -5.51 -8.99
C PHE A 255 13.69 -5.46 -8.50
N TYR A 256 14.51 -4.58 -9.08
CA TYR A 256 15.95 -4.56 -8.85
C TYR A 256 16.35 -4.11 -7.45
N GLU A 257 15.53 -3.30 -6.77
CA GLU A 257 15.85 -2.83 -5.43
C GLU A 257 15.06 -3.55 -4.33
N ASN A 258 13.83 -4.03 -4.62
CA ASN A 258 13.00 -4.65 -3.59
C ASN A 258 13.27 -6.15 -3.42
N ILE A 259 13.44 -6.89 -4.52
CA ILE A 259 13.66 -8.35 -4.43
C ILE A 259 14.96 -8.70 -3.68
N PRO A 260 16.12 -8.06 -3.95
CA PRO A 260 17.36 -8.40 -3.25
C PRO A 260 17.33 -8.16 -1.73
N ARG A 261 16.43 -7.28 -1.25
CA ARG A 261 16.31 -7.01 0.20
C ARG A 261 15.88 -8.21 1.03
N ALA A 262 15.30 -9.21 0.39
CA ALA A 262 14.83 -10.44 1.04
C ALA A 262 15.53 -11.69 0.46
N LEU A 263 16.75 -11.54 -0.03
CA LEU A 263 17.60 -12.63 -0.46
C LEU A 263 18.88 -12.68 0.40
N PRO A 264 19.34 -13.88 0.81
CA PRO A 264 20.63 -14.02 1.46
C PRO A 264 21.78 -13.85 0.45
N GLU A 265 22.99 -13.62 0.96
CA GLU A 265 24.20 -13.50 0.16
C GLU A 265 24.41 -14.76 -0.70
N GLY A 266 24.82 -14.58 -1.96
CA GLY A 266 25.05 -15.68 -2.92
C GLY A 266 23.77 -16.23 -3.58
N MET A 267 22.61 -15.60 -3.37
CA MET A 267 21.36 -15.95 -4.04
C MET A 267 20.87 -14.84 -4.96
N THR A 268 20.32 -15.23 -6.09
CA THR A 268 19.81 -14.34 -7.14
C THR A 268 18.40 -14.79 -7.54
N ALA A 269 17.47 -13.85 -7.66
CA ALA A 269 16.15 -14.09 -8.24
C ALA A 269 16.26 -14.07 -9.77
N LYS A 270 15.96 -15.19 -10.41
CA LYS A 270 15.86 -15.31 -11.85
C LYS A 270 14.39 -15.22 -12.26
N ILE A 271 14.01 -14.11 -12.88
CA ILE A 271 12.65 -13.80 -13.30
C ILE A 271 12.48 -14.10 -14.79
N ASP A 272 11.46 -14.85 -15.13
CA ASP A 272 11.01 -15.08 -16.49
C ASP A 272 10.05 -13.94 -16.90
N LYS A 273 10.52 -13.01 -17.74
CA LYS A 273 9.74 -11.85 -18.19
C LYS A 273 8.50 -12.26 -18.98
N ASP A 274 8.57 -13.34 -19.74
CA ASP A 274 7.45 -13.82 -20.55
C ASP A 274 6.29 -14.35 -19.71
N SER A 275 6.55 -14.69 -18.45
CA SER A 275 5.53 -15.09 -17.49
C SER A 275 4.75 -13.90 -16.91
N LEU A 276 5.27 -12.67 -17.02
CA LEU A 276 4.69 -11.50 -16.38
C LEU A 276 3.45 -10.98 -17.11
N GLU A 277 2.37 -10.80 -16.37
CA GLU A 277 1.14 -10.20 -16.88
C GLU A 277 1.17 -8.67 -16.72
N ILE A 278 1.92 -8.00 -17.60
CA ILE A 278 2.15 -6.56 -17.51
C ILE A 278 0.90 -5.78 -17.97
N PRO A 279 0.22 -5.03 -17.06
CA PRO A 279 -0.93 -4.20 -17.41
C PRO A 279 -0.62 -3.13 -18.46
N ALA A 280 -1.62 -2.79 -19.27
CA ALA A 280 -1.47 -1.86 -20.40
C ALA A 280 -0.88 -0.51 -20.01
N ILE A 281 -1.19 -0.01 -18.80
CA ILE A 281 -0.70 1.29 -18.33
C ILE A 281 0.83 1.37 -18.31
N PHE A 282 1.54 0.28 -18.01
CA PHE A 282 3.01 0.27 -18.01
C PHE A 282 3.57 0.34 -19.43
N LYS A 283 2.93 -0.33 -20.41
CA LYS A 283 3.31 -0.27 -21.83
C LYS A 283 3.12 1.14 -22.37
N VAL A 284 1.95 1.72 -22.11
CA VAL A 284 1.62 3.09 -22.53
C VAL A 284 2.58 4.11 -21.90
N LEU A 285 2.91 3.93 -20.61
CA LEU A 285 3.85 4.79 -19.90
C LEU A 285 5.26 4.71 -20.51
N ALA A 286 5.74 3.49 -20.78
CA ALA A 286 7.05 3.27 -21.39
C ALA A 286 7.15 3.88 -22.79
N GLU A 287 6.13 3.67 -23.64
CA GLU A 287 6.07 4.19 -25.01
C GLU A 287 6.04 5.72 -25.04
N ILE A 288 5.12 6.36 -24.30
CA ILE A 288 4.99 7.83 -24.29
C ILE A 288 6.23 8.48 -23.68
N GLY A 289 6.74 7.89 -22.59
CA GLY A 289 7.92 8.40 -21.89
C GLY A 289 9.25 8.05 -22.55
N ASN A 290 9.24 7.18 -23.56
CA ASN A 290 10.44 6.57 -24.14
C ASN A 290 11.39 6.05 -23.03
N ILE A 291 10.80 5.32 -22.06
CA ILE A 291 11.51 4.85 -20.87
C ILE A 291 12.15 3.49 -21.18
N PRO A 292 13.46 3.33 -20.98
CA PRO A 292 14.12 2.04 -21.14
C PRO A 292 13.49 0.95 -20.27
N GLU A 293 13.43 -0.28 -20.77
CA GLU A 293 12.83 -1.42 -20.04
C GLU A 293 13.44 -1.58 -18.64
N ARG A 294 14.78 -1.49 -18.54
CA ARG A 294 15.45 -1.58 -17.25
C ARG A 294 14.96 -0.54 -16.25
N ASP A 295 14.73 0.69 -16.70
CA ASP A 295 14.25 1.78 -15.83
C ASP A 295 12.79 1.55 -15.42
N MET A 296 11.97 0.94 -16.29
CA MET A 296 10.63 0.51 -15.95
C MET A 296 10.64 -0.50 -14.81
N PHE A 297 11.46 -1.56 -14.89
CA PHE A 297 11.61 -2.56 -13.84
C PHE A 297 12.33 -2.05 -12.58
N ASN A 298 13.07 -0.94 -12.67
CA ASN A 298 13.72 -0.30 -11.54
C ASN A 298 12.83 0.75 -10.84
N THR A 299 11.69 1.12 -11.44
CA THR A 299 10.81 2.17 -10.89
C THR A 299 9.43 1.63 -10.50
N TYR A 300 8.94 0.63 -11.24
CA TYR A 300 7.57 0.17 -11.16
C TYR A 300 7.44 -1.32 -10.83
N ASN A 301 6.26 -1.70 -10.35
CA ASN A 301 5.93 -3.09 -10.04
C ASN A 301 5.66 -3.98 -11.27
N MET A 302 5.56 -3.41 -12.47
CA MET A 302 5.35 -4.08 -13.75
C MET A 302 4.23 -5.15 -13.74
N GLY A 303 3.21 -4.96 -12.89
CA GLY A 303 2.07 -5.88 -12.78
C GLY A 303 2.17 -6.87 -11.62
N VAL A 304 3.28 -6.89 -10.88
CA VAL A 304 3.48 -7.75 -9.70
C VAL A 304 3.72 -6.87 -8.48
N GLY A 305 2.73 -6.73 -7.62
CA GLY A 305 2.86 -5.85 -6.45
C GLY A 305 3.46 -6.54 -5.23
N MET A 306 3.42 -7.88 -5.19
CA MET A 306 4.06 -8.66 -4.12
C MET A 306 4.63 -9.95 -4.69
N THR A 307 5.77 -10.40 -4.16
CA THR A 307 6.35 -11.70 -4.49
C THR A 307 6.49 -12.55 -3.24
N VAL A 308 6.36 -13.86 -3.42
CA VAL A 308 6.48 -14.87 -2.35
C VAL A 308 7.45 -15.95 -2.81
N VAL A 309 8.43 -16.27 -1.99
CA VAL A 309 9.40 -17.34 -2.23
C VAL A 309 9.07 -18.55 -1.36
N VAL A 310 8.87 -19.69 -1.98
CA VAL A 310 8.53 -20.93 -1.31
C VAL A 310 9.36 -22.10 -1.86
N PRO A 311 9.57 -23.18 -1.08
CA PRO A 311 10.11 -24.43 -1.61
C PRO A 311 9.32 -24.91 -2.84
N ARG A 312 10.00 -25.53 -3.80
CA ARG A 312 9.35 -26.00 -5.04
C ARG A 312 8.17 -26.94 -4.79
N GLU A 313 8.28 -27.80 -3.79
CA GLU A 313 7.21 -28.73 -3.38
C GLU A 313 5.97 -28.03 -2.81
N ASP A 314 6.10 -26.84 -2.27
CA ASP A 314 4.99 -26.07 -1.68
C ASP A 314 4.34 -25.10 -2.68
N SER A 315 4.92 -24.93 -3.87
CA SER A 315 4.52 -23.89 -4.81
C SER A 315 3.08 -24.03 -5.31
N GLU A 316 2.64 -25.25 -5.64
CA GLU A 316 1.26 -25.51 -6.09
C GLU A 316 0.26 -25.18 -4.96
N ARG A 317 0.58 -25.60 -3.72
CA ARG A 317 -0.28 -25.33 -2.57
C ARG A 317 -0.35 -23.84 -2.25
N ALA A 318 0.76 -23.14 -2.32
CA ALA A 318 0.79 -21.68 -2.14
C ALA A 318 -0.07 -20.96 -3.18
N LEU A 319 0.02 -21.35 -4.45
CA LEU A 319 -0.82 -20.80 -5.52
C LEU A 319 -2.32 -21.08 -5.27
N GLU A 320 -2.70 -22.31 -4.86
CA GLU A 320 -4.08 -22.63 -4.53
C GLU A 320 -4.63 -21.73 -3.43
N ILE A 321 -3.87 -21.51 -2.36
CA ILE A 321 -4.30 -20.69 -1.23
C ILE A 321 -4.47 -19.23 -1.64
N ILE A 322 -3.46 -18.65 -2.30
CA ILE A 322 -3.47 -17.22 -2.68
C ILE A 322 -4.60 -16.97 -3.70
N ASN A 323 -4.72 -17.82 -4.72
CA ASN A 323 -5.79 -17.69 -5.72
C ASN A 323 -7.18 -17.96 -5.09
N GLY A 324 -7.27 -18.91 -4.16
CA GLY A 324 -8.50 -19.21 -3.42
C GLY A 324 -8.96 -18.05 -2.52
N ALA A 325 -8.03 -17.21 -2.09
CA ALA A 325 -8.33 -15.97 -1.35
C ALA A 325 -8.84 -14.82 -2.23
N GLY A 326 -8.92 -15.03 -3.55
CA GLY A 326 -9.46 -14.09 -4.54
C GLY A 326 -8.41 -13.23 -5.24
N GLU A 327 -7.14 -13.56 -5.08
CA GLU A 327 -6.04 -12.88 -5.79
C GLU A 327 -5.64 -13.67 -7.04
N ARG A 328 -4.88 -13.01 -7.93
CA ARG A 328 -4.23 -13.65 -9.06
C ARG A 328 -2.75 -13.83 -8.77
N ALA A 329 -2.35 -15.07 -8.53
CA ALA A 329 -0.96 -15.45 -8.29
C ALA A 329 -0.50 -16.47 -9.32
N TYR A 330 0.77 -16.38 -9.74
CA TYR A 330 1.39 -17.25 -10.73
C TYR A 330 2.91 -17.29 -10.53
N VAL A 331 3.55 -18.35 -11.03
CA VAL A 331 5.01 -18.47 -10.97
C VAL A 331 5.64 -17.46 -11.92
N ILE A 332 6.62 -16.71 -11.43
CA ILE A 332 7.37 -15.71 -12.21
C ILE A 332 8.85 -16.00 -12.31
N GLY A 333 9.35 -17.02 -11.62
CA GLY A 333 10.78 -17.34 -11.64
C GLY A 333 11.18 -18.31 -10.55
N GLU A 334 12.49 -18.38 -10.33
CA GLU A 334 13.11 -19.25 -9.34
C GLU A 334 14.35 -18.60 -8.72
N ILE A 335 14.79 -19.12 -7.59
CA ILE A 335 16.02 -18.71 -6.95
C ILE A 335 17.18 -19.55 -7.51
N VAL A 336 18.25 -18.87 -7.90
CA VAL A 336 19.49 -19.48 -8.38
C VAL A 336 20.68 -18.95 -7.59
N LYS A 337 21.83 -19.63 -7.66
CA LYS A 337 23.08 -19.10 -7.13
C LYS A 337 23.57 -17.94 -7.97
N GLY A 338 24.05 -16.90 -7.32
CA GLY A 338 24.60 -15.70 -7.97
C GLY A 338 24.64 -14.52 -7.03
N ASP A 339 25.30 -13.46 -7.47
CA ASP A 339 25.50 -12.21 -6.72
C ASP A 339 24.83 -11.00 -7.43
N GLU A 340 24.03 -11.25 -8.46
CA GLU A 340 23.39 -10.20 -9.27
C GLU A 340 22.14 -9.62 -8.62
N GLY A 341 21.63 -10.27 -7.56
CA GLY A 341 20.38 -9.92 -6.88
C GLY A 341 19.15 -10.26 -7.71
N VAL A 342 19.01 -9.69 -8.92
CA VAL A 342 17.90 -9.99 -9.84
C VAL A 342 18.41 -10.08 -11.27
N ILE A 343 18.03 -11.16 -11.96
CA ILE A 343 18.18 -11.34 -13.40
C ILE A 343 16.77 -11.44 -14.00
N ILE A 344 16.50 -10.65 -15.07
CA ILE A 344 15.24 -10.71 -15.81
C ILE A 344 15.56 -11.16 -17.23
N GLU A 345 15.03 -12.30 -17.65
CA GLU A 345 15.26 -12.92 -18.98
C GLU A 345 13.92 -13.13 -19.69
N GLY A 346 13.93 -13.15 -21.02
CA GLY A 346 12.77 -13.32 -21.88
C GLY A 346 12.63 -12.23 -22.94
#